data_2c2a7e3ba42aff9584009bbe6b9f1412
#
_entry.id   2c2a7e3ba42aff9584009bbe6b9f1412
#
_cell.length_a   1.000
_cell.length_b   1.000
_cell.length_c   1.000
_cell.angle_alpha   90.00
_cell.angle_beta   90.00
_cell.angle_gamma   90.00
#
_symmetry.space_group_name_H-M   'P 1'
#
loop_
_entity.id
_entity.type
_entity.pdbx_description
1 polymer ?
#
loop_
_entity_poly.entity_id
_entity_poly.type
_entity_poly.pdbx_seq_one_letter_code
_entity_poly.pdbx_strand_id
1 'polypeptide(L)'
;MVGIAKLVSIRPLPFPRAPLCLHPGRHQGFAMSSFDASSAIDSFWAARARGEWFPTAWNDTLTNDQAYQVLFGIMRRRLDAGEKQIGWKVGLTSKAIQQQFNVHEPVFGCILESRPSGHVFGPRELISPGFENELCLRLGKDLAGTITTDQARDAIDTVYPSLEIIETRGDLTRQLALALADNAQQKTVILGAPVALPAVLETIEVRVTINGQLAGTGTGDAVLGNPLNPVVWLAAKLAEFGRSLKAGEIIMSGSFTRQFPIHPGDTIRAEFSGVGAVETSMTNA
;
A
#
# COMPACT_ATOMS: atom_id res chain seq x y z
N MET A 1 5.26 44.36 50.68
CA MET A 1 5.78 45.45 49.84
C MET A 1 6.02 44.91 48.46
N VAL A 2 5.19 45.32 47.49
CA VAL A 2 5.11 44.82 46.14
C VAL A 2 5.98 45.70 45.25
N GLY A 3 6.97 45.13 44.59
CA GLY A 3 7.82 45.82 43.62
C GLY A 3 7.27 45.64 42.18
N ILE A 4 6.79 46.74 41.59
CA ILE A 4 6.27 46.81 40.22
C ILE A 4 7.47 47.01 39.28
N ALA A 5 7.74 46.08 38.39
CA ALA A 5 8.72 46.21 37.30
C ALA A 5 8.09 46.94 36.11
N LYS A 6 8.74 48.04 35.68
CA LYS A 6 8.34 48.88 34.55
C LYS A 6 8.63 48.17 33.22
N LEU A 7 7.62 48.10 32.36
CA LEU A 7 7.78 47.76 30.92
C LEU A 7 8.49 48.93 30.20
N VAL A 8 9.60 48.62 29.55
CA VAL A 8 10.29 49.52 28.61
C VAL A 8 9.77 49.24 27.20
N SER A 9 9.13 50.25 26.63
CA SER A 9 8.64 50.23 25.24
C SER A 9 9.81 50.49 24.29
N ILE A 10 10.13 49.53 23.42
CA ILE A 10 11.13 49.68 22.36
C ILE A 10 10.39 50.03 21.06
N ARG A 11 10.65 51.21 20.53
CA ARG A 11 10.17 51.63 19.20
C ARG A 11 11.03 51.00 18.09
N PRO A 12 10.45 50.51 16.99
CA PRO A 12 11.24 50.03 15.84
C PRO A 12 11.77 51.21 15.02
N LEU A 13 13.03 51.09 14.60
CA LEU A 13 13.70 51.98 13.66
C LEU A 13 13.22 51.77 12.23
N PRO A 14 13.15 52.83 11.40
CA PRO A 14 12.73 52.71 10.01
C PRO A 14 13.84 52.14 9.13
N PHE A 15 13.50 51.11 8.31
CA PHE A 15 14.38 50.61 7.29
C PHE A 15 14.37 51.51 6.03
N PRO A 16 15.52 51.77 5.40
CA PRO A 16 15.58 52.53 4.14
C PRO A 16 14.98 51.73 2.98
N ARG A 17 14.10 52.36 2.22
CA ARG A 17 13.56 51.81 0.94
C ARG A 17 14.63 51.92 -0.14
N ALA A 18 15.05 50.80 -0.66
CA ALA A 18 15.81 50.72 -1.92
C ALA A 18 14.88 50.87 -3.15
N PRO A 19 15.31 51.49 -4.25
CA PRO A 19 14.49 51.66 -5.44
C PRO A 19 14.33 50.33 -6.19
N LEU A 20 13.07 50.00 -6.56
CA LEU A 20 12.74 48.88 -7.46
C LEU A 20 13.26 49.21 -8.88
N CYS A 21 14.31 48.55 -9.29
CA CYS A 21 14.66 48.42 -10.73
C CYS A 21 13.75 47.35 -11.34
N LEU A 22 12.73 47.78 -12.08
CA LEU A 22 11.92 46.92 -12.95
C LEU A 22 12.75 46.53 -14.17
N HIS A 23 13.32 45.31 -14.16
CA HIS A 23 13.79 44.64 -15.39
C HIS A 23 12.62 43.84 -15.92
N PRO A 24 12.24 43.93 -17.21
CA PRO A 24 11.27 43.06 -17.82
C PRO A 24 11.96 41.70 -18.06
N GLY A 25 11.95 40.85 -17.02
CA GLY A 25 12.32 39.46 -17.15
C GLY A 25 11.26 38.75 -18.00
N ARG A 26 11.66 38.23 -19.15
CA ARG A 26 10.88 37.27 -19.93
C ARG A 26 10.56 36.08 -19.01
N HIS A 27 9.33 36.01 -18.55
CA HIS A 27 8.76 34.77 -18.03
C HIS A 27 8.65 33.80 -19.22
N GLN A 28 9.70 33.01 -19.45
CA GLN A 28 9.53 31.74 -20.13
C GLN A 28 8.65 30.89 -19.21
N GLY A 29 7.37 30.90 -19.46
CA GLY A 29 6.43 29.94 -18.89
C GLY A 29 6.90 28.56 -19.34
N PHE A 30 7.50 27.79 -18.45
CA PHE A 30 7.58 26.35 -18.61
C PHE A 30 6.11 25.90 -18.68
N ALA A 31 5.63 25.65 -19.88
CA ALA A 31 4.40 24.91 -20.08
C ALA A 31 4.67 23.56 -19.40
N MET A 32 4.03 23.31 -18.24
CA MET A 32 3.96 21.95 -17.68
C MET A 32 3.35 21.11 -18.80
N SER A 33 4.13 20.22 -19.40
CA SER A 33 3.60 19.27 -20.37
C SER A 33 2.46 18.53 -19.67
N SER A 34 1.28 18.55 -20.28
CA SER A 34 0.13 17.82 -19.76
C SER A 34 0.54 16.35 -19.62
N PHE A 35 0.29 15.74 -18.46
CA PHE A 35 0.55 14.31 -18.22
C PHE A 35 -0.16 13.47 -19.29
N ASP A 36 0.60 12.71 -20.06
CA ASP A 36 0.10 11.75 -21.02
C ASP A 36 0.03 10.34 -20.40
N ALA A 37 -1.14 10.00 -19.88
CA ALA A 37 -1.38 8.70 -19.27
C ALA A 37 -1.15 7.54 -20.25
N SER A 38 -1.45 7.70 -21.55
CA SER A 38 -1.26 6.64 -22.54
C SER A 38 0.21 6.32 -22.73
N SER A 39 1.04 7.35 -22.91
CA SER A 39 2.50 7.21 -23.03
C SER A 39 3.13 6.56 -21.79
N ALA A 40 2.66 6.94 -20.59
CA ALA A 40 3.11 6.32 -19.35
C ALA A 40 2.74 4.83 -19.28
N ILE A 41 1.47 4.50 -19.55
CA ILE A 41 0.98 3.11 -19.57
C ILE A 41 1.78 2.27 -20.57
N ASP A 42 2.04 2.78 -21.77
CA ASP A 42 2.82 2.08 -22.81
C ASP A 42 4.25 1.83 -22.33
N SER A 43 4.88 2.82 -21.69
CA SER A 43 6.23 2.72 -21.15
C SER A 43 6.33 1.64 -20.07
N PHE A 44 5.42 1.65 -19.08
CA PHE A 44 5.40 0.64 -18.03
C PHE A 44 5.07 -0.76 -18.57
N TRP A 45 4.13 -0.86 -19.50
CA TRP A 45 3.79 -2.14 -20.14
C TRP A 45 4.97 -2.74 -20.91
N ALA A 46 5.68 -1.91 -21.68
CA ALA A 46 6.87 -2.33 -22.42
C ALA A 46 8.02 -2.70 -21.48
N ALA A 47 8.24 -1.94 -20.41
CA ALA A 47 9.25 -2.25 -19.40
C ALA A 47 8.97 -3.61 -18.75
N ARG A 48 7.73 -3.85 -18.32
CA ARG A 48 7.29 -5.13 -17.75
C ARG A 48 7.56 -6.32 -18.70
N ALA A 49 7.29 -6.15 -19.98
CA ALA A 49 7.54 -7.20 -20.98
C ALA A 49 9.02 -7.57 -21.15
N ARG A 50 9.93 -6.66 -20.77
CA ARG A 50 11.39 -6.88 -20.76
C ARG A 50 11.93 -7.35 -19.40
N GLY A 51 11.07 -7.50 -18.38
CA GLY A 51 11.51 -7.77 -17.00
C GLY A 51 12.09 -6.54 -16.30
N GLU A 52 11.85 -5.34 -16.83
CA GLU A 52 12.13 -4.06 -16.21
C GLU A 52 10.83 -3.55 -15.55
N TRP A 53 10.94 -2.85 -14.40
CA TRP A 53 9.74 -2.53 -13.64
C TRP A 53 9.56 -1.02 -13.43
N PHE A 54 10.64 -0.30 -13.19
CA PHE A 54 10.61 1.14 -12.93
C PHE A 54 11.27 1.88 -14.10
N PRO A 55 10.50 2.23 -15.16
CA PRO A 55 11.07 2.90 -16.33
C PRO A 55 11.60 4.28 -15.96
N THR A 56 12.90 4.49 -16.11
CA THR A 56 13.64 5.68 -15.64
C THR A 56 13.16 6.98 -16.26
N ALA A 57 12.51 6.93 -17.44
CA ALA A 57 11.90 8.10 -18.08
C ALA A 57 10.82 8.77 -17.21
N TRP A 58 10.28 8.06 -16.22
CA TRP A 58 9.22 8.54 -15.34
C TRP A 58 9.69 8.83 -13.92
N ASN A 59 11.01 8.78 -13.65
CA ASN A 59 11.56 9.15 -12.36
C ASN A 59 11.19 10.61 -12.04
N ASP A 60 10.69 10.85 -10.82
CA ASP A 60 10.35 12.16 -10.27
C ASP A 60 9.36 12.99 -11.12
N THR A 61 8.64 12.33 -12.06
CA THR A 61 7.71 13.02 -12.97
C THR A 61 6.24 12.71 -12.70
N LEU A 62 5.94 11.59 -12.01
CA LEU A 62 4.58 11.17 -11.69
C LEU A 62 4.17 11.66 -10.29
N THR A 63 2.96 12.20 -10.20
CA THR A 63 2.26 12.29 -8.91
C THR A 63 1.67 10.92 -8.55
N ASN A 64 1.29 10.72 -7.27
CA ASN A 64 0.64 9.48 -6.85
C ASN A 64 -0.68 9.21 -7.60
N ASP A 65 -1.48 10.27 -7.87
CA ASP A 65 -2.73 10.12 -8.62
C ASP A 65 -2.47 9.73 -10.08
N GLN A 66 -1.45 10.29 -10.72
CA GLN A 66 -1.03 9.88 -12.06
C GLN A 66 -0.51 8.43 -12.07
N ALA A 67 0.22 8.02 -11.03
CA ALA A 67 0.66 6.64 -10.87
C ALA A 67 -0.52 5.66 -10.77
N TYR A 68 -1.59 6.02 -10.05
CA TYR A 68 -2.82 5.21 -10.03
C TYR A 68 -3.52 5.17 -11.39
N GLN A 69 -3.49 6.24 -12.18
CA GLN A 69 -4.00 6.17 -13.56
C GLN A 69 -3.20 5.18 -14.41
N VAL A 70 -1.87 5.17 -14.26
CA VAL A 70 -1.00 4.17 -14.92
C VAL A 70 -1.34 2.77 -14.43
N LEU A 71 -1.44 2.55 -13.10
CA LEU A 71 -1.84 1.27 -12.51
C LEU A 71 -3.13 0.76 -13.16
N PHE A 72 -4.18 1.57 -13.20
CA PHE A 72 -5.47 1.16 -13.79
C PHE A 72 -5.36 0.86 -15.28
N GLY A 73 -4.53 1.59 -16.02
CA GLY A 73 -4.25 1.29 -17.43
C GLY A 73 -3.55 -0.05 -17.63
N ILE A 74 -2.54 -0.36 -16.80
CA ILE A 74 -1.86 -1.66 -16.78
C ILE A 74 -2.85 -2.77 -16.39
N MET A 75 -3.65 -2.57 -15.33
CA MET A 75 -4.65 -3.55 -14.90
C MET A 75 -5.66 -3.83 -16.02
N ARG A 76 -6.13 -2.80 -16.74
CA ARG A 76 -7.03 -3.00 -17.87
C ARG A 76 -6.43 -3.92 -18.91
N ARG A 77 -5.16 -3.73 -19.31
CA ARG A 77 -4.47 -4.61 -20.27
C ARG A 77 -4.33 -6.04 -19.77
N ARG A 78 -4.07 -6.23 -18.47
CA ARG A 78 -4.01 -7.56 -17.85
C ARG A 78 -5.36 -8.26 -17.88
N LEU A 79 -6.45 -7.55 -17.58
CA LEU A 79 -7.80 -8.08 -17.64
C LEU A 79 -8.23 -8.40 -19.08
N ASP A 80 -7.88 -7.53 -20.04
CA ASP A 80 -8.13 -7.76 -21.47
C ASP A 80 -7.33 -8.98 -22.01
N ALA A 81 -6.18 -9.32 -21.36
CA ALA A 81 -5.41 -10.54 -21.63
C ALA A 81 -5.95 -11.78 -20.89
N GLY A 82 -7.07 -11.68 -20.16
CA GLY A 82 -7.77 -12.80 -19.52
C GLY A 82 -7.45 -13.01 -18.04
N GLU A 83 -6.61 -12.18 -17.42
CA GLU A 83 -6.43 -12.20 -15.98
C GLU A 83 -7.70 -11.68 -15.27
N LYS A 84 -7.88 -12.03 -14.00
CA LYS A 84 -9.04 -11.61 -13.21
C LYS A 84 -8.58 -10.86 -11.97
N GLN A 85 -9.13 -9.69 -11.74
CA GLN A 85 -8.97 -9.04 -10.46
C GLN A 85 -9.89 -9.73 -9.44
N ILE A 86 -9.31 -10.13 -8.31
CA ILE A 86 -10.02 -10.82 -7.23
C ILE A 86 -10.12 -9.97 -5.96
N GLY A 87 -9.45 -8.82 -5.94
CA GLY A 87 -9.46 -7.95 -4.76
C GLY A 87 -8.43 -6.85 -4.80
N TRP A 88 -8.12 -6.36 -3.60
CA TRP A 88 -7.28 -5.20 -3.35
C TRP A 88 -6.35 -5.42 -2.16
N LYS A 89 -5.19 -4.80 -2.18
CA LYS A 89 -4.31 -4.69 -1.02
C LYS A 89 -4.22 -3.25 -0.55
N VAL A 90 -4.06 -3.02 0.74
CA VAL A 90 -3.81 -1.71 1.33
C VAL A 90 -2.47 -1.75 2.06
N GLY A 91 -1.54 -0.95 1.60
CA GLY A 91 -0.20 -0.84 2.18
C GLY A 91 0.03 0.49 2.90
N LEU A 92 1.18 0.62 3.57
CA LEU A 92 1.56 1.79 4.37
C LEU A 92 0.51 2.11 5.46
N THR A 93 0.02 1.07 6.13
CA THR A 93 -1.10 1.14 7.09
C THR A 93 -0.66 1.51 8.51
N SER A 94 0.57 1.93 8.74
CA SER A 94 1.01 2.47 10.02
C SER A 94 1.54 3.90 9.87
N LYS A 95 1.29 4.74 10.89
CA LYS A 95 1.77 6.14 10.88
C LYS A 95 3.29 6.23 10.81
N ALA A 96 4.02 5.30 11.44
CA ALA A 96 5.47 5.27 11.42
C ALA A 96 6.01 5.05 10.00
N ILE A 97 5.41 4.11 9.26
CA ILE A 97 5.76 3.85 7.86
C ILE A 97 5.36 5.03 6.96
N GLN A 98 4.17 5.62 7.15
CA GLN A 98 3.77 6.80 6.39
C GLN A 98 4.76 7.97 6.57
N GLN A 99 5.23 8.20 7.79
CA GLN A 99 6.27 9.22 8.06
C GLN A 99 7.59 8.89 7.36
N GLN A 100 8.02 7.62 7.37
CA GLN A 100 9.23 7.17 6.68
C GLN A 100 9.18 7.44 5.18
N PHE A 101 8.01 7.25 4.56
CA PHE A 101 7.78 7.48 3.13
C PHE A 101 7.32 8.91 2.80
N ASN A 102 7.25 9.79 3.79
CA ASN A 102 6.74 11.15 3.65
C ASN A 102 5.36 11.21 2.96
N VAL A 103 4.47 10.29 3.34
CA VAL A 103 3.08 10.24 2.89
C VAL A 103 2.14 10.40 4.09
N HIS A 104 0.88 10.78 3.80
CA HIS A 104 -0.10 11.07 4.85
C HIS A 104 -1.31 10.14 4.80
N GLU A 105 -1.33 9.22 3.86
CA GLU A 105 -2.39 8.24 3.67
C GLU A 105 -1.80 6.88 3.25
N PRO A 106 -2.56 5.78 3.39
CA PRO A 106 -2.22 4.48 2.85
C PRO A 106 -2.09 4.49 1.33
N VAL A 107 -1.64 3.36 0.78
CA VAL A 107 -1.60 3.11 -0.66
C VAL A 107 -2.36 1.83 -0.98
N PHE A 108 -2.77 1.66 -2.24
CA PHE A 108 -3.46 0.43 -2.65
C PHE A 108 -2.85 -0.19 -3.91
N GLY A 109 -3.15 -1.47 -4.11
CA GLY A 109 -2.87 -2.22 -5.32
C GLY A 109 -3.97 -3.23 -5.59
N CYS A 110 -3.96 -3.82 -6.79
CA CYS A 110 -4.90 -4.85 -7.23
C CYS A 110 -4.37 -6.24 -6.92
N ILE A 111 -5.22 -7.16 -6.46
CA ILE A 111 -4.89 -8.58 -6.31
C ILE A 111 -5.47 -9.33 -7.50
N LEU A 112 -4.61 -10.09 -8.20
CA LEU A 112 -4.99 -10.86 -9.38
C LEU A 112 -4.92 -12.37 -9.17
N GLU A 113 -4.21 -12.82 -8.16
CA GLU A 113 -4.11 -14.24 -7.83
C GLU A 113 -4.01 -14.47 -6.32
N SER A 114 -4.45 -15.64 -5.91
CA SER A 114 -4.22 -16.18 -4.56
C SER A 114 -3.76 -17.63 -4.62
N ARG A 115 -3.03 -18.05 -3.60
CA ARG A 115 -2.56 -19.42 -3.43
C ARG A 115 -3.04 -19.96 -2.08
N PRO A 116 -3.27 -21.26 -1.94
CA PRO A 116 -3.62 -21.84 -0.65
C PRO A 116 -2.43 -21.86 0.30
N SER A 117 -2.70 -21.87 1.60
CA SER A 117 -1.69 -22.15 2.63
C SER A 117 -0.96 -23.47 2.33
N GLY A 118 0.36 -23.48 2.56
CA GLY A 118 1.24 -24.58 2.19
C GLY A 118 1.79 -24.50 0.76
N HIS A 119 1.46 -23.45 0.00
CA HIS A 119 2.06 -23.24 -1.33
C HIS A 119 3.58 -23.14 -1.23
N VAL A 120 4.29 -23.75 -2.20
CA VAL A 120 5.76 -23.78 -2.26
C VAL A 120 6.22 -23.05 -3.52
N PHE A 121 6.99 -21.99 -3.34
CA PHE A 121 7.59 -21.24 -4.45
C PHE A 121 8.88 -21.90 -4.93
N GLY A 122 9.12 -21.84 -6.24
CA GLY A 122 10.42 -22.16 -6.81
C GLY A 122 11.46 -21.06 -6.50
N PRO A 123 12.77 -21.37 -6.53
CA PRO A 123 13.82 -20.46 -6.07
C PRO A 123 14.05 -19.25 -6.97
N ARG A 124 13.46 -19.26 -8.19
CA ARG A 124 13.51 -18.17 -9.19
C ARG A 124 12.13 -17.72 -9.65
N GLU A 125 11.10 -18.10 -8.92
CA GLU A 125 9.72 -17.73 -9.27
C GLU A 125 9.38 -16.29 -8.90
N LEU A 126 10.10 -15.73 -7.91
CA LEU A 126 9.85 -14.42 -7.35
C LEU A 126 11.09 -13.52 -7.47
N ILE A 127 10.87 -12.20 -7.58
CA ILE A 127 11.91 -11.18 -7.69
C ILE A 127 12.14 -10.52 -6.32
N SER A 128 13.29 -10.79 -5.68
CA SER A 128 13.64 -10.22 -4.37
C SER A 128 12.45 -10.21 -3.41
N PRO A 129 11.83 -11.37 -3.13
CA PRO A 129 10.55 -11.44 -2.46
C PRO A 129 10.61 -11.07 -0.99
N GLY A 130 9.51 -10.50 -0.52
CA GLY A 130 9.19 -10.33 0.88
C GLY A 130 7.77 -10.78 1.17
N PHE A 131 7.44 -10.89 2.45
CA PHE A 131 6.08 -11.16 2.87
C PHE A 131 5.64 -10.23 4.01
N GLU A 132 4.35 -9.99 4.04
CA GLU A 132 3.63 -9.29 5.10
C GLU A 132 2.54 -10.22 5.66
N ASN A 133 2.32 -10.17 6.98
CA ASN A 133 1.33 -11.01 7.65
C ASN A 133 0.08 -10.15 7.94
N GLU A 134 -1.07 -10.58 7.41
CA GLU A 134 -2.27 -9.77 7.35
C GLU A 134 -3.54 -10.58 7.62
N LEU A 135 -4.61 -9.88 7.95
CA LEU A 135 -5.95 -10.43 7.76
C LEU A 135 -6.43 -10.12 6.34
N CYS A 136 -6.87 -11.14 5.63
CA CYS A 136 -7.57 -10.98 4.38
C CYS A 136 -9.08 -11.00 4.65
N LEU A 137 -9.78 -9.94 4.24
CA LEU A 137 -11.20 -9.72 4.50
C LEU A 137 -11.96 -9.91 3.19
N ARG A 138 -12.93 -10.86 3.13
CA ARG A 138 -13.78 -11.03 1.95
C ARG A 138 -15.08 -10.26 2.12
N LEU A 139 -15.49 -9.56 1.08
CA LEU A 139 -16.74 -8.83 1.04
C LEU A 139 -17.90 -9.74 0.62
N GLY A 140 -18.98 -9.72 1.39
CA GLY A 140 -20.28 -10.30 1.03
C GLY A 140 -21.23 -9.29 0.40
N LYS A 141 -20.89 -7.98 0.44
CA LYS A 141 -21.71 -6.88 -0.10
C LYS A 141 -20.81 -5.84 -0.78
N ASP A 142 -21.37 -5.12 -1.76
CA ASP A 142 -20.72 -3.98 -2.38
C ASP A 142 -20.55 -2.82 -1.38
N LEU A 143 -19.43 -2.09 -1.49
CA LEU A 143 -19.17 -0.86 -0.74
C LEU A 143 -18.70 0.24 -1.71
N ALA A 144 -19.20 1.46 -1.51
CA ALA A 144 -18.85 2.60 -2.37
C ALA A 144 -18.80 3.92 -1.60
N GLY A 145 -17.82 4.76 -1.94
CA GLY A 145 -17.69 6.11 -1.38
C GLY A 145 -17.32 6.11 0.10
N THR A 146 -17.75 7.13 0.81
CA THR A 146 -17.49 7.27 2.24
C THR A 146 -18.42 6.36 3.02
N ILE A 147 -17.83 5.45 3.78
CA ILE A 147 -18.53 4.47 4.64
C ILE A 147 -18.03 4.55 6.08
N THR A 148 -18.78 4.01 7.03
CA THR A 148 -18.36 3.85 8.42
C THR A 148 -17.67 2.51 8.65
N THR A 149 -16.99 2.36 9.78
CA THR A 149 -16.41 1.07 10.21
C THR A 149 -17.48 0.00 10.42
N ASP A 150 -18.67 0.37 10.92
CA ASP A 150 -19.79 -0.56 11.08
C ASP A 150 -20.29 -1.04 9.71
N GLN A 151 -20.40 -0.16 8.71
CA GLN A 151 -20.76 -0.55 7.35
C GLN A 151 -19.71 -1.47 6.72
N ALA A 152 -18.41 -1.21 6.95
CA ALA A 152 -17.34 -2.10 6.52
C ALA A 152 -17.48 -3.49 7.19
N ARG A 153 -17.72 -3.53 8.51
CA ARG A 153 -17.95 -4.76 9.26
C ARG A 153 -19.14 -5.57 8.72
N ASP A 154 -20.26 -4.92 8.48
CA ASP A 154 -21.49 -5.55 7.97
C ASP A 154 -21.37 -6.07 6.53
N ALA A 155 -20.38 -5.59 5.79
CA ALA A 155 -20.12 -6.05 4.43
C ALA A 155 -19.16 -7.24 4.38
N ILE A 156 -18.39 -7.52 5.44
CA ILE A 156 -17.44 -8.64 5.46
C ILE A 156 -18.15 -9.91 5.88
N ASP A 157 -18.02 -10.96 5.08
CA ASP A 157 -18.59 -12.28 5.35
C ASP A 157 -17.56 -13.32 5.80
N THR A 158 -16.27 -13.12 5.50
CA THR A 158 -15.24 -14.12 5.76
C THR A 158 -13.89 -13.44 6.01
N VAL A 159 -13.11 -14.01 6.94
CA VAL A 159 -11.73 -13.59 7.25
C VAL A 159 -10.80 -14.77 7.03
N TYR A 160 -9.61 -14.50 6.52
CA TYR A 160 -8.54 -15.48 6.34
C TYR A 160 -7.28 -14.98 7.06
N PRO A 161 -6.56 -15.84 7.80
CA PRO A 161 -5.17 -15.58 8.11
C PRO A 161 -4.39 -15.62 6.79
N SER A 162 -3.54 -14.64 6.52
CA SER A 162 -2.95 -14.49 5.19
C SER A 162 -1.52 -13.95 5.21
N LEU A 163 -0.81 -14.20 4.12
CA LEU A 163 0.46 -13.56 3.79
C LEU A 163 0.30 -12.82 2.45
N GLU A 164 0.64 -11.54 2.40
CA GLU A 164 0.89 -10.87 1.14
C GLU A 164 2.32 -11.16 0.71
N ILE A 165 2.50 -11.62 -0.53
CA ILE A 165 3.82 -11.79 -1.14
C ILE A 165 4.05 -10.57 -2.02
N ILE A 166 5.12 -9.86 -1.74
CA ILE A 166 5.55 -8.69 -2.48
C ILE A 166 6.90 -8.96 -3.16
N GLU A 167 7.15 -8.27 -4.25
CA GLU A 167 8.42 -8.31 -4.98
C GLU A 167 9.08 -6.94 -4.96
N THR A 168 10.28 -6.85 -4.40
CA THR A 168 11.06 -5.61 -4.42
C THR A 168 11.63 -5.41 -5.82
N ARG A 169 10.84 -4.81 -6.71
CA ARG A 169 11.18 -4.58 -8.11
C ARG A 169 11.88 -3.23 -8.37
N GLY A 170 11.96 -2.38 -7.35
CA GLY A 170 12.61 -1.08 -7.38
C GLY A 170 12.67 -0.44 -6.00
N ASP A 171 13.27 0.74 -5.90
CA ASP A 171 13.41 1.46 -4.64
C ASP A 171 12.12 2.22 -4.28
N LEU A 172 11.26 1.57 -3.50
CA LEU A 172 10.00 2.13 -3.02
C LEU A 172 10.20 3.46 -2.26
N THR A 173 11.31 3.60 -1.51
CA THR A 173 11.56 4.78 -0.67
C THR A 173 11.85 6.04 -1.48
N ARG A 174 12.45 5.88 -2.66
CA ARG A 174 12.79 6.98 -3.56
C ARG A 174 11.81 7.17 -4.69
N GLN A 175 11.06 6.13 -5.05
CA GLN A 175 10.27 6.06 -6.27
C GLN A 175 8.86 5.56 -5.98
N LEU A 176 8.21 6.09 -4.93
CA LEU A 176 6.88 5.65 -4.52
C LEU A 176 5.88 5.68 -5.70
N ALA A 177 5.85 6.76 -6.48
CA ALA A 177 4.91 6.85 -7.61
C ALA A 177 5.14 5.74 -8.65
N LEU A 178 6.40 5.37 -8.94
CA LEU A 178 6.68 4.24 -9.84
C LEU A 178 6.23 2.91 -9.24
N ALA A 179 6.43 2.73 -7.94
CA ALA A 179 5.95 1.53 -7.25
C ALA A 179 4.42 1.43 -7.26
N LEU A 180 3.70 2.55 -7.10
CA LEU A 180 2.23 2.58 -7.22
C LEU A 180 1.78 2.21 -8.64
N ALA A 181 2.43 2.77 -9.66
CA ALA A 181 2.17 2.43 -11.06
C ALA A 181 2.45 0.94 -11.35
N ASP A 182 3.43 0.33 -10.65
CA ASP A 182 3.74 -1.11 -10.70
C ASP A 182 2.97 -1.90 -9.62
N ASN A 183 1.72 -1.54 -9.38
CA ASN A 183 0.80 -2.26 -8.49
C ASN A 183 1.29 -2.35 -7.03
N ALA A 184 1.95 -1.31 -6.53
CA ALA A 184 2.53 -1.25 -5.19
C ALA A 184 3.35 -2.50 -4.84
N GLN A 185 4.06 -3.06 -5.84
CA GLN A 185 4.92 -4.25 -5.76
C GLN A 185 4.20 -5.55 -5.37
N GLN A 186 2.87 -5.56 -5.35
CA GLN A 186 2.06 -6.74 -5.06
C GLN A 186 2.32 -7.86 -6.06
N LYS A 187 2.48 -9.10 -5.58
CA LYS A 187 2.67 -10.30 -6.42
C LYS A 187 1.49 -11.26 -6.28
N THR A 188 1.29 -11.83 -5.12
CA THR A 188 0.21 -12.79 -4.83
C THR A 188 -0.13 -12.78 -3.34
N VAL A 189 -1.19 -13.47 -2.94
CA VAL A 189 -1.57 -13.67 -1.54
C VAL A 189 -1.68 -15.15 -1.23
N ILE A 190 -1.24 -15.55 -0.03
CA ILE A 190 -1.42 -16.89 0.50
C ILE A 190 -2.54 -16.84 1.54
N LEU A 191 -3.57 -17.67 1.34
CA LEU A 191 -4.74 -17.68 2.20
C LEU A 191 -4.78 -18.97 3.03
N GLY A 192 -4.93 -18.81 4.35
CA GLY A 192 -5.22 -19.90 5.26
C GLY A 192 -6.70 -20.33 5.23
N ALA A 193 -7.13 -21.09 6.21
CA ALA A 193 -8.52 -21.51 6.31
C ALA A 193 -9.46 -20.33 6.63
N PRO A 194 -10.62 -20.22 5.96
CA PRO A 194 -11.60 -19.16 6.24
C PRO A 194 -12.25 -19.33 7.60
N VAL A 195 -12.52 -18.20 8.26
CA VAL A 195 -13.30 -18.14 9.50
C VAL A 195 -14.36 -17.05 9.42
N ALA A 196 -15.34 -17.09 10.31
CA ALA A 196 -16.27 -15.98 10.48
C ALA A 196 -15.53 -14.72 11.01
N LEU A 197 -16.06 -13.54 10.72
CA LEU A 197 -15.47 -12.28 11.18
C LEU A 197 -15.45 -12.23 12.73
N PRO A 198 -14.28 -12.15 13.38
CA PRO A 198 -14.18 -11.99 14.82
C PRO A 198 -14.85 -10.70 15.32
N ALA A 199 -15.37 -10.72 16.52
CA ALA A 199 -16.03 -9.56 17.12
C ALA A 199 -15.06 -8.37 17.31
N VAL A 200 -13.80 -8.66 17.67
CA VAL A 200 -12.75 -7.67 17.91
C VAL A 200 -11.54 -8.05 17.06
N LEU A 201 -11.07 -7.17 16.21
CA LEU A 201 -9.93 -7.39 15.33
C LEU A 201 -8.64 -6.76 15.88
N GLU A 202 -8.75 -5.69 16.64
CA GLU A 202 -7.63 -4.88 17.14
C GLU A 202 -6.72 -5.66 18.08
N THR A 203 -7.28 -6.60 18.83
CA THR A 203 -6.56 -7.41 19.82
C THR A 203 -6.12 -8.77 19.32
N ILE A 204 -6.35 -9.08 18.04
CA ILE A 204 -5.82 -10.30 17.43
C ILE A 204 -4.30 -10.19 17.43
N GLU A 205 -3.64 -11.16 18.03
CA GLU A 205 -2.18 -11.27 18.05
C GLU A 205 -1.71 -12.13 16.87
N VAL A 206 -0.61 -11.73 16.23
CA VAL A 206 0.10 -12.57 15.27
C VAL A 206 1.45 -12.98 15.81
N ARG A 207 1.80 -14.24 15.58
CA ARG A 207 3.12 -14.81 15.81
C ARG A 207 3.70 -15.31 14.48
N VAL A 208 4.79 -14.70 14.04
CA VAL A 208 5.48 -15.05 12.80
C VAL A 208 6.73 -15.86 13.12
N THR A 209 6.89 -16.99 12.45
CA THR A 209 8.11 -17.81 12.51
C THR A 209 8.68 -18.01 11.11
N ILE A 210 10.02 -18.00 11.03
CA ILE A 210 10.79 -18.36 9.84
C ILE A 210 11.72 -19.52 10.26
N ASN A 211 11.63 -20.64 9.56
CA ASN A 211 12.39 -21.85 9.87
C ASN A 211 12.22 -22.32 11.35
N GLY A 212 10.99 -22.17 11.86
CA GLY A 212 10.66 -22.50 13.25
C GLY A 212 11.13 -21.48 14.31
N GLN A 213 11.89 -20.48 13.93
CA GLN A 213 12.38 -19.44 14.83
C GLN A 213 11.43 -18.23 14.84
N LEU A 214 11.17 -17.66 16.02
CA LEU A 214 10.33 -16.46 16.14
C LEU A 214 10.99 -15.28 15.40
N ALA A 215 10.30 -14.74 14.40
CA ALA A 215 10.74 -13.60 13.61
C ALA A 215 10.08 -12.28 14.05
N GLY A 216 8.84 -12.36 14.56
CA GLY A 216 8.11 -11.19 15.03
C GLY A 216 6.75 -11.52 15.62
N THR A 217 6.20 -10.53 16.32
CA THR A 217 4.84 -10.53 16.84
C THR A 217 4.22 -9.16 16.59
N GLY A 218 2.90 -9.08 16.50
CA GLY A 218 2.15 -7.85 16.33
C GLY A 218 0.71 -8.04 16.76
N THR A 219 -0.05 -6.96 16.72
CA THR A 219 -1.47 -6.93 17.06
C THR A 219 -2.25 -6.18 15.99
N GLY A 220 -3.54 -6.46 15.88
CA GLY A 220 -4.40 -5.89 14.85
C GLY A 220 -4.51 -4.36 14.90
N ASP A 221 -4.32 -3.74 16.06
CA ASP A 221 -4.30 -2.29 16.21
C ASP A 221 -3.11 -1.59 15.51
N ALA A 222 -2.07 -2.33 15.16
CA ALA A 222 -0.99 -1.82 14.31
C ALA A 222 -1.49 -1.34 12.94
N VAL A 223 -2.61 -1.88 12.48
CA VAL A 223 -3.23 -1.59 11.18
C VAL A 223 -4.20 -0.41 11.33
N LEU A 224 -3.72 0.81 11.23
CA LEU A 224 -4.52 2.05 11.38
C LEU A 224 -5.44 2.06 12.62
N GLY A 225 -5.05 1.37 13.70
CA GLY A 225 -5.84 1.20 14.91
C GLY A 225 -6.92 0.11 14.85
N ASN A 226 -7.34 -0.31 13.65
CA ASN A 226 -8.33 -1.38 13.43
C ASN A 226 -8.22 -1.90 11.99
N PRO A 227 -8.14 -3.23 11.76
CA PRO A 227 -8.07 -3.82 10.41
C PRO A 227 -9.27 -3.51 9.49
N LEU A 228 -10.36 -2.95 9.99
CA LEU A 228 -11.46 -2.43 9.17
C LEU A 228 -11.20 -1.03 8.60
N ASN A 229 -10.34 -0.23 9.23
CA ASN A 229 -10.07 1.14 8.79
C ASN A 229 -9.46 1.21 7.37
N PRO A 230 -8.57 0.29 6.95
CA PRO A 230 -8.15 0.20 5.55
C PRO A 230 -9.29 -0.02 4.56
N VAL A 231 -10.32 -0.79 4.91
CA VAL A 231 -11.50 -0.99 4.06
C VAL A 231 -12.30 0.32 3.90
N VAL A 232 -12.47 1.05 5.00
CA VAL A 232 -13.14 2.37 5.00
C VAL A 232 -12.37 3.35 4.13
N TRP A 233 -11.05 3.44 4.33
CA TRP A 233 -10.19 4.30 3.53
C TRP A 233 -10.23 3.92 2.04
N LEU A 234 -10.11 2.62 1.73
CA LEU A 234 -10.06 2.12 0.36
C LEU A 234 -11.36 2.40 -0.40
N ALA A 235 -12.53 2.23 0.24
CA ALA A 235 -13.83 2.54 -0.36
C ALA A 235 -13.93 4.02 -0.77
N ALA A 236 -13.49 4.92 0.10
CA ALA A 236 -13.45 6.36 -0.18
C ALA A 236 -12.43 6.69 -1.28
N LYS A 237 -11.21 6.11 -1.19
CA LYS A 237 -10.14 6.36 -2.17
C LYS A 237 -10.49 5.87 -3.58
N LEU A 238 -11.09 4.70 -3.70
CA LEU A 238 -11.53 4.16 -4.99
C LEU A 238 -12.63 5.03 -5.63
N ALA A 239 -13.49 5.65 -4.82
CA ALA A 239 -14.53 6.54 -5.33
C ALA A 239 -13.96 7.79 -6.02
N GLU A 240 -12.78 8.28 -5.61
CA GLU A 240 -12.07 9.38 -6.29
C GLU A 240 -11.72 9.02 -7.76
N PHE A 241 -11.56 7.73 -8.04
CA PHE A 241 -11.31 7.17 -9.38
C PHE A 241 -12.58 6.60 -10.06
N GLY A 242 -13.77 6.89 -9.52
CA GLY A 242 -15.04 6.37 -10.03
C GLY A 242 -15.20 4.85 -9.88
N ARG A 243 -14.54 4.25 -8.89
CA ARG A 243 -14.55 2.82 -8.60
C ARG A 243 -15.21 2.52 -7.27
N SER A 244 -15.53 1.24 -7.04
CA SER A 244 -16.13 0.76 -5.80
C SER A 244 -15.63 -0.65 -5.52
N LEU A 245 -15.75 -1.08 -4.28
CA LEU A 245 -15.51 -2.44 -3.83
C LEU A 245 -16.72 -3.32 -4.14
N LYS A 246 -16.49 -4.57 -4.54
CA LYS A 246 -17.53 -5.50 -4.97
C LYS A 246 -17.65 -6.70 -4.05
N ALA A 247 -18.88 -7.21 -3.89
CA ALA A 247 -19.11 -8.48 -3.23
C ALA A 247 -18.28 -9.59 -3.91
N GLY A 248 -17.65 -10.44 -3.09
CA GLY A 248 -16.74 -11.49 -3.52
C GLY A 248 -15.28 -11.04 -3.60
N GLU A 249 -14.96 -9.74 -3.65
CA GLU A 249 -13.58 -9.27 -3.60
C GLU A 249 -12.96 -9.49 -2.22
N ILE A 250 -11.64 -9.75 -2.21
CA ILE A 250 -10.83 -9.86 -1.01
C ILE A 250 -10.02 -8.57 -0.80
N ILE A 251 -9.79 -8.21 0.47
CA ILE A 251 -9.01 -7.03 0.83
C ILE A 251 -7.93 -7.46 1.83
N MET A 252 -6.67 -7.28 1.45
CA MET A 252 -5.53 -7.35 2.37
C MET A 252 -5.51 -6.08 3.20
N SER A 253 -5.63 -6.24 4.52
CA SER A 253 -5.92 -5.12 5.43
C SER A 253 -4.69 -4.30 5.82
N GLY A 254 -3.50 -4.80 5.57
CA GLY A 254 -2.23 -4.24 6.03
C GLY A 254 -1.56 -5.10 7.09
N SER A 255 -0.23 -5.01 7.14
CA SER A 255 0.59 -5.89 7.95
C SER A 255 0.52 -5.57 9.44
N PHE A 256 0.43 -6.62 10.27
CA PHE A 256 0.49 -6.53 11.73
C PHE A 256 1.92 -6.33 12.26
N THR A 257 2.92 -6.62 11.42
CA THR A 257 4.33 -6.45 11.75
C THR A 257 5.07 -5.69 10.63
N ARG A 258 6.39 -5.62 10.70
CA ARG A 258 7.19 -5.21 9.55
C ARG A 258 7.15 -6.29 8.46
N GLN A 259 7.49 -5.93 7.23
CA GLN A 259 7.81 -6.85 6.16
C GLN A 259 9.06 -7.68 6.50
N PHE A 260 9.08 -8.95 6.06
CA PHE A 260 10.22 -9.85 6.15
C PHE A 260 10.67 -10.30 4.75
N PRO A 261 11.98 -10.44 4.49
CA PRO A 261 12.46 -11.05 3.25
C PRO A 261 12.14 -12.55 3.21
N ILE A 262 12.09 -13.12 2.00
CA ILE A 262 12.01 -14.57 1.76
C ILE A 262 13.29 -15.01 1.07
N HIS A 263 13.93 -16.04 1.61
CA HIS A 263 15.13 -16.62 1.02
C HIS A 263 14.88 -18.07 0.58
N PRO A 264 15.63 -18.58 -0.42
CA PRO A 264 15.59 -20.00 -0.77
C PRO A 264 15.82 -20.87 0.46
N GLY A 265 14.97 -21.88 0.66
CA GLY A 265 14.97 -22.77 1.82
C GLY A 265 14.11 -22.32 3.00
N ASP A 266 13.55 -21.10 2.96
CA ASP A 266 12.71 -20.62 4.05
C ASP A 266 11.36 -21.35 4.10
N THR A 267 10.95 -21.67 5.34
CA THR A 267 9.58 -22.05 5.70
C THR A 267 9.01 -20.99 6.62
N ILE A 268 7.88 -20.41 6.22
CA ILE A 268 7.24 -19.25 6.86
C ILE A 268 5.91 -19.70 7.43
N ARG A 269 5.62 -19.31 8.68
CA ARG A 269 4.31 -19.51 9.32
C ARG A 269 3.91 -18.25 10.07
N ALA A 270 2.70 -17.80 9.84
CA ALA A 270 2.03 -16.76 10.64
C ALA A 270 0.79 -17.35 11.31
N GLU A 271 0.69 -17.21 12.64
CA GLU A 271 -0.40 -17.71 13.45
C GLU A 271 -1.12 -16.54 14.12
N PHE A 272 -2.42 -16.42 13.84
CA PHE A 272 -3.28 -15.34 14.34
C PHE A 272 -4.21 -15.90 15.40
N SER A 273 -4.21 -15.28 16.59
CA SER A 273 -5.04 -15.73 17.71
C SER A 273 -6.54 -15.69 17.34
N GLY A 274 -7.25 -16.82 17.53
CA GLY A 274 -8.67 -16.94 17.22
C GLY A 274 -9.05 -16.95 15.73
N VAL A 275 -8.07 -16.85 14.81
CA VAL A 275 -8.29 -16.87 13.36
C VAL A 275 -7.66 -18.08 12.70
N GLY A 276 -6.47 -18.51 13.17
CA GLY A 276 -5.78 -19.65 12.62
C GLY A 276 -4.40 -19.30 12.06
N ALA A 277 -3.88 -20.16 11.22
CA ALA A 277 -2.53 -20.01 10.68
C ALA A 277 -2.48 -20.11 9.15
N VAL A 278 -1.43 -19.52 8.60
CA VAL A 278 -1.08 -19.59 7.19
C VAL A 278 0.41 -19.89 7.04
N GLU A 279 0.77 -20.68 6.03
CA GLU A 279 2.14 -21.12 5.78
C GLU A 279 2.50 -20.99 4.32
N THR A 280 3.77 -20.77 4.06
CA THR A 280 4.37 -20.88 2.72
C THR A 280 5.85 -21.23 2.86
N SER A 281 6.47 -21.66 1.77
CA SER A 281 7.90 -21.92 1.73
C SER A 281 8.48 -21.62 0.36
N MET A 282 9.81 -21.52 0.28
CA MET A 282 10.56 -21.45 -0.95
C MET A 282 11.56 -22.60 -0.99
N THR A 283 11.63 -23.33 -2.11
CA THR A 283 12.61 -24.39 -2.26
C THR A 283 14.03 -23.84 -2.29
N ASN A 284 15.00 -24.69 -1.92
CA ASN A 284 16.42 -24.39 -2.15
C ASN A 284 16.71 -24.23 -3.65
N ALA A 285 17.83 -23.51 -3.96
CA ALA A 285 18.27 -23.28 -5.34
C ALA A 285 18.81 -24.57 -5.98
#